data_6505e630aa5e771c4ddd9e76ed5cdb54
#
_entry.id   6505e630aa5e771c4ddd9e76ed5cdb54
#
_cell.length_a   1.000
_cell.length_b   1.000
_cell.length_c   1.000
_cell.angle_alpha   90.00
_cell.angle_beta   90.00
_cell.angle_gamma   90.00
#
_symmetry.space_group_name_H-M   'P 1'
#
loop_
_entity.id
_entity.type
_entity.pdbx_description
1 polymer ?
#
loop_
_entity_poly.entity_id
_entity_poly.type
_entity_poly.pdbx_seq_one_letter_code
_entity_poly.pdbx_strand_id
1 'polypeptide(L)'
;MIGITPEAPNLAAVGGTNLPVTQITDADLASLRSNFASQGEPPDVVVFAAPQLSIVEMEQVASLVDGHKLQLPLIVCTSPQTYGDARRMGFIDKIEKAGGTVLEGTCFYNQYAREIGEANGWVRLLSNSTKIVNILGGYGYKPALASMQDCVAAAIQ
;
A
#
# COMPACT_ATOMS: atom_id res chain seq x y z
N MET A 1 14.42 1.88 17.92
CA MET A 1 15.50 1.68 16.89
C MET A 1 16.84 2.04 17.54
N ILE A 2 17.81 1.13 17.50
CA ILE A 2 19.13 1.32 18.13
C ILE A 2 19.84 2.52 17.50
N GLY A 3 20.35 3.41 18.34
CA GLY A 3 21.05 4.63 17.93
C GLY A 3 20.17 5.74 17.35
N ILE A 4 18.84 5.54 17.33
CA ILE A 4 17.87 6.51 16.77
C ILE A 4 16.86 6.92 17.82
N THR A 5 16.24 5.95 18.53
CA THR A 5 15.21 6.25 19.51
C THR A 5 15.79 6.38 20.93
N PRO A 6 15.24 7.28 21.79
CA PRO A 6 15.80 7.56 23.11
C PRO A 6 15.93 6.33 24.03
N GLU A 7 15.00 5.38 23.92
CA GLU A 7 14.98 4.14 24.72
C GLU A 7 16.07 3.14 24.31
N ALA A 8 16.69 3.33 23.15
CA ALA A 8 17.71 2.43 22.60
C ALA A 8 18.94 3.20 22.07
N PRO A 9 19.68 3.93 22.94
CA PRO A 9 20.81 4.76 22.50
C PRO A 9 21.96 3.95 21.91
N ASN A 10 22.11 2.69 22.32
CA ASN A 10 23.07 1.73 21.74
C ASN A 10 22.66 0.29 22.07
N LEU A 11 23.32 -0.68 21.44
CA LEU A 11 23.01 -2.11 21.60
C LEU A 11 23.21 -2.60 23.04
N ALA A 12 24.23 -2.09 23.73
CA ALA A 12 24.56 -2.49 25.12
C ALA A 12 23.44 -2.04 26.09
N ALA A 13 22.88 -0.84 25.89
CA ALA A 13 21.81 -0.30 26.74
C ALA A 13 20.52 -1.12 26.71
N VAL A 14 20.27 -1.88 25.64
CA VAL A 14 19.11 -2.75 25.49
C VAL A 14 19.44 -4.23 25.74
N GLY A 15 20.62 -4.54 26.30
CA GLY A 15 21.01 -5.91 26.65
C GLY A 15 21.30 -6.83 25.45
N GLY A 16 21.54 -6.24 24.27
CA GLY A 16 21.57 -6.93 23.00
C GLY A 16 22.93 -7.49 22.56
N THR A 17 23.94 -7.54 23.44
CA THR A 17 25.33 -7.88 23.04
C THR A 17 25.53 -9.33 22.55
N ASN A 18 24.59 -10.24 22.84
CA ASN A 18 24.68 -11.67 22.47
C ASN A 18 23.46 -12.14 21.66
N LEU A 19 22.72 -11.24 21.05
CA LEU A 19 21.57 -11.63 20.24
C LEU A 19 22.01 -12.11 18.84
N PRO A 20 21.32 -13.11 18.27
CA PRO A 20 21.55 -13.48 16.87
C PRO A 20 21.23 -12.32 15.95
N VAL A 21 22.04 -12.12 14.94
CA VAL A 21 21.87 -11.06 13.94
C VAL A 21 21.45 -11.68 12.62
N THR A 22 20.31 -11.25 12.07
CA THR A 22 19.91 -11.57 10.71
C THR A 22 20.28 -10.40 9.80
N GLN A 23 21.10 -10.68 8.79
CA GLN A 23 21.42 -9.71 7.75
C GLN A 23 20.28 -9.66 6.73
N ILE A 24 19.83 -8.45 6.39
CA ILE A 24 18.89 -8.22 5.29
C ILE A 24 19.65 -7.50 4.19
N THR A 25 19.71 -8.13 3.02
CA THR A 25 20.49 -7.64 1.87
C THR A 25 19.58 -7.15 0.75
N ASP A 26 20.16 -6.44 -0.23
CA ASP A 26 19.42 -6.06 -1.45
C ASP A 26 18.92 -7.28 -2.23
N ALA A 27 19.64 -8.40 -2.16
CA ALA A 27 19.21 -9.66 -2.78
C ALA A 27 17.95 -10.23 -2.11
N ASP A 28 17.81 -10.10 -0.79
CA ASP A 28 16.60 -10.50 -0.06
C ASP A 28 15.40 -9.64 -0.46
N LEU A 29 15.61 -8.33 -0.61
CA LEU A 29 14.58 -7.40 -1.08
C LEU A 29 14.16 -7.67 -2.53
N ALA A 30 15.13 -7.98 -3.41
CA ALA A 30 14.86 -8.35 -4.79
C ALA A 30 14.09 -9.67 -4.89
N SER A 31 14.46 -10.67 -4.08
CA SER A 31 13.79 -11.96 -3.99
C SER A 31 12.32 -11.78 -3.52
N LEU A 32 12.10 -10.96 -2.50
CA LEU A 32 10.74 -10.66 -2.02
C LEU A 32 9.89 -10.03 -3.13
N ARG A 33 10.41 -9.04 -3.84
CA ARG A 33 9.70 -8.41 -4.97
C ARG A 33 9.37 -9.42 -6.06
N SER A 34 10.30 -10.31 -6.40
CA SER A 34 10.08 -11.37 -7.38
C SER A 34 8.99 -12.36 -6.96
N ASN A 35 8.94 -12.71 -5.68
CA ASN A 35 7.95 -13.64 -5.15
C ASN A 35 6.51 -13.10 -5.23
N PHE A 36 6.36 -11.78 -5.19
CA PHE A 36 5.06 -11.11 -5.31
C PHE A 36 4.87 -10.39 -6.66
N ALA A 37 5.74 -10.63 -7.64
CA ALA A 37 5.57 -10.05 -8.96
C ALA A 37 4.27 -10.54 -9.62
N SER A 38 3.63 -9.67 -10.40
CA SER A 38 2.48 -10.06 -11.22
C SER A 38 2.87 -11.18 -12.18
N GLN A 39 2.00 -12.18 -12.31
CA GLN A 39 2.18 -13.29 -13.25
C GLN A 39 1.71 -12.95 -14.68
N GLY A 40 1.63 -11.65 -15.02
CA GLY A 40 1.22 -11.18 -16.35
C GLY A 40 -0.30 -11.04 -16.52
N GLU A 41 -1.10 -11.43 -15.53
CA GLU A 41 -2.55 -11.19 -15.56
C GLU A 41 -2.88 -9.78 -15.04
N PRO A 42 -3.84 -9.06 -15.67
CA PRO A 42 -4.26 -7.74 -15.19
C PRO A 42 -4.90 -7.84 -13.79
N PRO A 43 -4.72 -6.83 -12.92
CA PRO A 43 -5.39 -6.78 -11.64
C PRO A 43 -6.87 -6.50 -11.79
N ASP A 44 -7.66 -6.89 -10.79
CA ASP A 44 -9.09 -6.55 -10.68
C ASP A 44 -9.27 -5.30 -9.81
N VAL A 45 -8.33 -5.01 -8.92
CA VAL A 45 -8.35 -3.86 -8.01
C VAL A 45 -6.93 -3.42 -7.64
N VAL A 46 -6.74 -2.13 -7.48
CA VAL A 46 -5.51 -1.52 -6.92
C VAL A 46 -5.81 -0.99 -5.53
N VAL A 47 -4.95 -1.31 -4.55
CA VAL A 47 -5.15 -0.91 -3.15
C VAL A 47 -3.87 -0.31 -2.56
N PHE A 48 -3.97 0.92 -2.08
CA PHE A 48 -2.94 1.59 -1.29
C PHE A 48 -3.38 1.67 0.17
N ALA A 49 -2.81 0.79 1.00
CA ALA A 49 -3.12 0.68 2.42
C ALA A 49 -2.01 -0.05 3.18
N ALA A 50 -2.04 -0.01 4.53
CA ALA A 50 -1.13 -0.71 5.42
C ALA A 50 0.38 -0.62 5.05
N PRO A 51 1.02 0.55 5.21
CA PRO A 51 0.52 1.66 6.01
C PRO A 51 -0.54 2.50 5.29
N GLN A 52 -1.31 3.25 6.06
CA GLN A 52 -2.12 4.35 5.55
C GLN A 52 -1.21 5.39 4.90
N LEU A 53 -1.62 5.95 3.77
CA LEU A 53 -0.81 6.90 3.03
C LEU A 53 -0.57 8.18 3.82
N SER A 54 0.67 8.65 3.80
CA SER A 54 1.08 9.97 4.25
C SER A 54 0.60 11.06 3.28
N ILE A 55 0.70 12.31 3.70
CA ILE A 55 0.31 13.45 2.84
C ILE A 55 1.14 13.52 1.54
N VAL A 56 2.42 13.15 1.58
CA VAL A 56 3.30 13.11 0.41
C VAL A 56 2.88 12.01 -0.56
N GLU A 57 2.51 10.83 -0.03
CA GLU A 57 2.00 9.74 -0.86
C GLU A 57 0.62 10.05 -1.46
N MET A 58 -0.24 10.76 -0.72
CA MET A 58 -1.52 11.27 -1.25
C MET A 58 -1.31 12.24 -2.40
N GLU A 59 -0.33 13.15 -2.31
CA GLU A 59 0.07 14.05 -3.39
C GLU A 59 0.58 13.28 -4.61
N GLN A 60 1.40 12.26 -4.39
CA GLN A 60 1.92 11.41 -5.47
C GLN A 60 0.80 10.69 -6.22
N VAL A 61 -0.12 10.05 -5.50
CA VAL A 61 -1.28 9.39 -6.12
C VAL A 61 -2.13 10.40 -6.88
N ALA A 62 -2.45 11.55 -6.25
CA ALA A 62 -3.24 12.61 -6.89
C ALA A 62 -2.59 13.14 -8.17
N SER A 63 -1.26 13.26 -8.19
CA SER A 63 -0.52 13.70 -9.38
C SER A 63 -0.51 12.65 -10.48
N LEU A 64 -0.39 11.38 -10.12
CA LEU A 64 -0.38 10.27 -11.08
C LEU A 64 -1.75 10.03 -11.75
N VAL A 65 -2.85 10.31 -11.06
CA VAL A 65 -4.22 10.14 -11.62
C VAL A 65 -4.75 11.41 -12.27
N ASP A 66 -4.09 12.56 -12.11
CA ASP A 66 -4.58 13.85 -12.59
C ASP A 66 -4.74 13.86 -14.12
N GLY A 67 -5.92 14.25 -14.59
CA GLY A 67 -6.26 14.25 -16.01
C GLY A 67 -6.60 12.87 -16.60
N HIS A 68 -6.54 11.81 -15.81
CA HIS A 68 -6.88 10.46 -16.24
C HIS A 68 -8.24 10.02 -15.69
N LYS A 69 -8.78 8.97 -16.32
CA LYS A 69 -9.94 8.23 -15.82
C LYS A 69 -9.51 6.80 -15.54
N LEU A 70 -9.78 6.34 -14.33
CA LEU A 70 -9.46 4.98 -13.93
C LEU A 70 -10.42 3.98 -14.60
N GLN A 71 -9.86 2.89 -15.09
CA GLN A 71 -10.60 1.75 -15.67
C GLN A 71 -10.81 0.65 -14.63
N LEU A 72 -9.94 0.60 -13.61
CA LEU A 72 -10.04 -0.34 -12.51
C LEU A 72 -10.30 0.41 -11.19
N PRO A 73 -10.95 -0.24 -10.22
CA PRO A 73 -11.09 0.30 -8.87
C PRO A 73 -9.71 0.60 -8.25
N LEU A 74 -9.55 1.81 -7.77
CA LEU A 74 -8.41 2.26 -6.98
C LEU A 74 -8.90 2.65 -5.58
N ILE A 75 -8.44 1.93 -4.55
CA ILE A 75 -8.78 2.19 -3.16
C ILE A 75 -7.55 2.74 -2.43
N VAL A 76 -7.69 3.90 -1.82
CA VAL A 76 -6.63 4.61 -1.08
C VAL A 76 -7.05 4.79 0.36
N CYS A 77 -6.24 4.29 1.30
CA CYS A 77 -6.50 4.45 2.74
C CYS A 77 -5.53 5.46 3.35
N THR A 78 -6.05 6.40 4.10
CA THR A 78 -5.23 7.40 4.83
C THR A 78 -5.78 7.67 6.23
N SER A 79 -4.99 8.32 7.08
CA SER A 79 -5.40 8.68 8.45
C SER A 79 -6.41 9.84 8.45
N PRO A 80 -7.23 10.01 9.50
CA PRO A 80 -8.15 11.15 9.61
C PRO A 80 -7.43 12.50 9.52
N GLN A 81 -6.23 12.59 10.11
CA GLN A 81 -5.43 13.81 10.08
C GLN A 81 -4.97 14.12 8.65
N THR A 82 -4.39 13.13 7.97
CA THR A 82 -3.97 13.26 6.58
C THR A 82 -5.14 13.49 5.64
N TYR A 83 -6.29 12.85 5.88
CA TYR A 83 -7.50 13.02 5.07
C TYR A 83 -7.96 14.49 5.04
N GLY A 84 -8.04 15.12 6.22
CA GLY A 84 -8.43 16.52 6.32
C GLY A 84 -7.48 17.47 5.58
N ASP A 85 -6.16 17.23 5.67
CA ASP A 85 -5.16 18.02 4.96
C ASP A 85 -5.20 17.76 3.45
N ALA A 86 -5.25 16.51 3.02
CA ALA A 86 -5.31 16.12 1.62
C ALA A 86 -6.57 16.66 0.91
N ARG A 87 -7.71 16.74 1.63
CA ARG A 87 -8.95 17.34 1.13
C ARG A 87 -8.75 18.84 0.91
N ARG A 88 -8.19 19.58 1.89
CA ARG A 88 -7.90 21.01 1.75
C ARG A 88 -6.93 21.34 0.64
N MET A 89 -5.97 20.44 0.38
CA MET A 89 -4.98 20.57 -0.70
C MET A 89 -5.50 20.11 -2.07
N GLY A 90 -6.73 19.58 -2.15
CA GLY A 90 -7.36 19.12 -3.39
C GLY A 90 -6.88 17.75 -3.89
N PHE A 91 -6.07 17.03 -3.11
CA PHE A 91 -5.55 15.71 -3.53
C PHE A 91 -6.67 14.67 -3.61
N ILE A 92 -7.56 14.67 -2.62
CA ILE A 92 -8.70 13.74 -2.60
C ILE A 92 -9.63 14.01 -3.78
N ASP A 93 -9.92 15.28 -4.07
CA ASP A 93 -10.80 15.64 -5.18
C ASP A 93 -10.26 15.18 -6.54
N LYS A 94 -8.93 15.22 -6.73
CA LYS A 94 -8.28 14.68 -7.94
C LYS A 94 -8.44 13.15 -8.03
N ILE A 95 -8.20 12.44 -6.94
CA ILE A 95 -8.32 10.97 -6.88
C ILE A 95 -9.77 10.55 -7.14
N GLU A 96 -10.74 11.17 -6.46
CA GLU A 96 -12.17 10.89 -6.62
C GLU A 96 -12.68 11.26 -8.02
N LYS A 97 -12.23 12.37 -8.59
CA LYS A 97 -12.57 12.79 -9.95
C LYS A 97 -12.05 11.81 -11.01
N ALA A 98 -10.89 11.20 -10.77
CA ALA A 98 -10.38 10.13 -11.63
C ALA A 98 -11.18 8.82 -11.52
N GLY A 99 -11.99 8.65 -10.47
CA GLY A 99 -12.78 7.45 -10.17
C GLY A 99 -12.23 6.60 -9.02
N GLY A 100 -11.23 7.10 -8.29
CA GLY A 100 -10.70 6.43 -7.09
C GLY A 100 -11.59 6.61 -5.86
N THR A 101 -11.40 5.76 -4.88
CA THR A 101 -12.08 5.83 -3.58
C THR A 101 -11.07 6.07 -2.48
N VAL A 102 -11.28 7.11 -1.68
CA VAL A 102 -10.42 7.42 -0.52
C VAL A 102 -11.14 7.06 0.76
N LEU A 103 -10.53 6.20 1.57
CA LEU A 103 -11.05 5.74 2.86
C LEU A 103 -10.29 6.40 4.00
N GLU A 104 -11.04 7.01 4.91
CA GLU A 104 -10.52 7.72 6.07
C GLU A 104 -10.42 6.80 7.28
N GLY A 105 -9.29 6.83 7.99
CA GLY A 105 -9.13 6.22 9.31
C GLY A 105 -9.22 4.70 9.36
N THR A 106 -9.19 4.05 8.22
CA THR A 106 -9.32 2.60 8.11
C THR A 106 -8.20 1.97 7.29
N CYS A 107 -8.14 0.64 7.29
CA CYS A 107 -7.26 -0.13 6.44
C CYS A 107 -8.07 -1.19 5.70
N PHE A 108 -7.79 -1.39 4.42
CA PHE A 108 -8.55 -2.27 3.53
C PHE A 108 -8.78 -3.67 4.11
N TYR A 109 -7.75 -4.32 4.67
CA TYR A 109 -7.90 -5.68 5.21
C TYR A 109 -8.76 -5.78 6.49
N ASN A 110 -8.99 -4.64 7.19
CA ASN A 110 -9.87 -4.57 8.37
C ASN A 110 -11.33 -4.24 8.01
N GLN A 111 -11.64 -4.04 6.73
CA GLN A 111 -12.96 -3.63 6.22
C GLN A 111 -13.66 -4.74 5.45
N TYR A 112 -13.71 -5.95 6.03
CA TYR A 112 -14.35 -7.09 5.37
C TYR A 112 -13.75 -7.38 3.99
N ALA A 113 -12.41 -7.37 3.88
CA ALA A 113 -11.71 -7.48 2.59
C ALA A 113 -12.12 -8.72 1.79
N ARG A 114 -12.37 -9.86 2.44
CA ARG A 114 -12.88 -11.07 1.80
C ARG A 114 -14.25 -10.84 1.17
N GLU A 115 -15.19 -10.33 1.94
CA GLU A 115 -16.58 -10.11 1.54
C GLU A 115 -16.67 -9.06 0.43
N ILE A 116 -15.84 -8.02 0.50
CA ILE A 116 -15.73 -7.01 -0.57
C ILE A 116 -15.19 -7.65 -1.85
N GLY A 117 -14.16 -8.48 -1.76
CA GLY A 117 -13.62 -9.21 -2.89
C GLY A 117 -14.65 -10.12 -3.55
N GLU A 118 -15.34 -10.94 -2.76
CA GLU A 118 -16.39 -11.85 -3.22
C GLU A 118 -17.56 -11.09 -3.88
N ALA A 119 -18.02 -9.99 -3.27
CA ALA A 119 -19.13 -9.19 -3.77
C ALA A 119 -18.83 -8.49 -5.11
N ASN A 120 -17.56 -8.18 -5.37
CA ASN A 120 -17.14 -7.50 -6.60
C ASN A 120 -16.44 -8.43 -7.60
N GLY A 121 -16.24 -9.70 -7.26
CA GLY A 121 -15.50 -10.65 -8.10
C GLY A 121 -13.99 -10.34 -8.18
N TRP A 122 -13.44 -9.62 -7.20
CA TRP A 122 -12.02 -9.28 -7.19
C TRP A 122 -11.18 -10.43 -6.64
N VAL A 123 -10.28 -10.93 -7.46
CA VAL A 123 -9.35 -12.00 -7.11
C VAL A 123 -7.91 -11.48 -7.15
N ARG A 124 -7.55 -10.72 -8.19
CA ARG A 124 -6.19 -10.21 -8.40
C ARG A 124 -6.09 -8.79 -7.87
N LEU A 125 -5.25 -8.61 -6.86
CA LEU A 125 -5.04 -7.33 -6.22
C LEU A 125 -3.61 -6.84 -6.47
N LEU A 126 -3.46 -5.59 -6.86
CA LEU A 126 -2.15 -4.95 -7.02
C LEU A 126 -1.94 -3.89 -5.93
N SER A 127 -0.76 -3.87 -5.32
CA SER A 127 -0.42 -2.90 -4.27
C SER A 127 1.07 -2.59 -4.26
N ASN A 128 1.44 -1.43 -3.72
CA ASN A 128 2.82 -1.08 -3.42
C ASN A 128 3.25 -1.47 -1.99
N SER A 129 2.38 -2.12 -1.23
CA SER A 129 2.61 -2.48 0.16
C SER A 129 2.93 -3.96 0.31
N THR A 130 4.15 -4.27 0.72
CA THR A 130 4.56 -5.63 1.09
C THR A 130 3.66 -6.23 2.17
N LYS A 131 3.21 -5.42 3.14
CA LYS A 131 2.30 -5.88 4.19
C LYS A 131 0.94 -6.31 3.61
N ILE A 132 0.37 -5.52 2.71
CA ILE A 132 -0.90 -5.86 2.06
C ILE A 132 -0.79 -7.16 1.26
N VAL A 133 0.23 -7.28 0.42
CA VAL A 133 0.37 -8.50 -0.41
C VAL A 133 0.64 -9.74 0.42
N ASN A 134 1.36 -9.62 1.55
CA ASN A 134 1.59 -10.74 2.45
C ASN A 134 0.33 -11.19 3.20
N ILE A 135 -0.55 -10.26 3.56
CA ILE A 135 -1.76 -10.55 4.37
C ILE A 135 -2.92 -11.05 3.49
N LEU A 136 -3.16 -10.40 2.35
CA LEU A 136 -4.40 -10.60 1.60
C LEU A 136 -4.50 -11.95 0.86
N GLY A 137 -3.40 -12.68 0.73
CA GLY A 137 -3.47 -14.08 0.30
C GLY A 137 -4.37 -14.95 1.19
N GLY A 138 -4.37 -14.70 2.50
CA GLY A 138 -5.27 -15.34 3.46
C GLY A 138 -6.74 -14.92 3.37
N TYR A 139 -7.05 -13.87 2.61
CA TYR A 139 -8.40 -13.34 2.41
C TYR A 139 -9.01 -13.72 1.05
N GLY A 140 -8.36 -14.62 0.30
CA GLY A 140 -8.86 -15.10 -0.98
C GLY A 140 -8.34 -14.33 -2.20
N TYR A 141 -7.47 -13.34 -2.00
CA TYR A 141 -6.82 -12.62 -3.10
C TYR A 141 -5.58 -13.34 -3.61
N LYS A 142 -5.24 -13.07 -4.87
CA LYS A 142 -3.92 -13.30 -5.47
C LYS A 142 -3.21 -11.95 -5.56
N PRO A 143 -2.52 -11.53 -4.49
CA PRO A 143 -1.95 -10.20 -4.45
C PRO A 143 -0.60 -10.15 -5.17
N ALA A 144 -0.34 -9.03 -5.86
CA ALA A 144 0.94 -8.73 -6.49
C ALA A 144 1.49 -7.39 -5.98
N LEU A 145 2.83 -7.29 -5.97
CA LEU A 145 3.58 -6.12 -5.54
C LEU A 145 4.15 -5.38 -6.75
N ALA A 146 3.89 -4.07 -6.82
CA ALA A 146 4.47 -3.20 -7.84
C ALA A 146 4.83 -1.83 -7.26
N SER A 147 5.46 -0.96 -8.02
CA SER A 147 5.65 0.44 -7.61
C SER A 147 4.31 1.17 -7.60
N MET A 148 4.24 2.31 -6.89
CA MET A 148 3.03 3.15 -6.90
C MET A 148 2.69 3.62 -8.32
N GLN A 149 3.70 3.97 -9.10
CA GLN A 149 3.54 4.37 -10.49
C GLN A 149 2.95 3.25 -11.35
N ASP A 150 3.49 2.04 -11.24
CA ASP A 150 3.00 0.88 -12.00
C ASP A 150 1.58 0.48 -11.55
N CYS A 151 1.28 0.58 -10.26
CA CYS A 151 -0.06 0.35 -9.73
C CYS A 151 -1.09 1.32 -10.34
N VAL A 152 -0.77 2.62 -10.35
CA VAL A 152 -1.66 3.64 -10.93
C VAL A 152 -1.76 3.47 -12.45
N ALA A 153 -0.64 3.19 -13.13
CA ALA A 153 -0.64 2.93 -14.58
C ALA A 153 -1.55 1.75 -14.94
N ALA A 154 -1.53 0.66 -14.15
CA ALA A 154 -2.42 -0.48 -14.33
C ALA A 154 -3.90 -0.12 -14.11
N ALA A 155 -4.21 0.85 -13.25
CA ALA A 155 -5.58 1.28 -13.02
C ALA A 155 -6.12 2.23 -14.10
N ILE A 156 -5.24 2.88 -14.87
CA ILE A 156 -5.61 3.81 -15.96
C ILE A 156 -5.85 3.05 -17.29
N GLN A 157 -5.15 1.94 -17.54
CA GLN A 157 -5.24 1.14 -18.77
C GLN A 157 -6.58 0.43 -18.88
#